data_9e3df5bb33557fe34ae2d0e2ae524658
#
_entry.id   9e3df5bb33557fe34ae2d0e2ae524658
#
_cell.length_a   1.000
_cell.length_b   1.000
_cell.length_c   1.000
_cell.angle_alpha   90.00
_cell.angle_beta   90.00
_cell.angle_gamma   90.00
#
_symmetry.space_group_name_H-M   'P 1'
#
loop_
_entity.id
_entity.type
_entity.pdbx_description
1 polymer ?
#
loop_
_entity_poly.entity_id
_entity_poly.type
_entity_poly.pdbx_seq_one_letter_code
_entity_poly.pdbx_strand_id
1 'polypeptide(L)'
;SSLCRILVVVGILLFLGDQFPPVAILFAVFTGVMMVVVPVVKGATYLFTSPRLHLVRTRAVVTVVCLVAALVGVVGFVPVPFRTVTEGIVWLSDDAMVRAETEGFVTQVVATPGSQVQAGDVLFICRNADLRAQLNVLNSRLQELKARHTEQEPNDRTKAAIIEEETKYVTQERDRIRERVERLVVRSKQSGTFVTPRAEDFPGKYVRQGDLMGQVLDLRTVTVRTVVPQGEIDLVRYQLESVDVRLAERLPATQPAALVRLVPAATKQLPSAALGSQGGGQVPLEPSDE
;
A
#
# COMPACT_ATOMS: atom_id res chain seq x y z
N SER A 1 -50.67 19.36 -4.27
CA SER A 1 -49.27 19.69 -4.57
C SER A 1 -48.23 19.18 -3.55
N SER A 2 -48.44 17.97 -3.03
CA SER A 2 -47.42 17.32 -2.15
C SER A 2 -46.11 17.03 -2.89
N LEU A 3 -46.19 16.72 -4.16
CA LEU A 3 -45.03 16.47 -5.05
C LEU A 3 -44.06 17.66 -5.10
N CYS A 4 -44.58 18.90 -5.17
CA CYS A 4 -43.75 20.11 -5.23
C CYS A 4 -42.99 20.35 -3.92
N ARG A 5 -43.58 20.00 -2.76
CA ARG A 5 -42.88 20.08 -1.47
C ARG A 5 -41.78 19.06 -1.33
N ILE A 6 -42.02 17.84 -1.82
CA ILE A 6 -40.97 16.76 -1.84
C ILE A 6 -39.79 17.19 -2.72
N LEU A 7 -40.06 17.74 -3.90
CA LEU A 7 -39.00 18.15 -4.85
C LEU A 7 -38.16 19.31 -4.31
N VAL A 8 -38.76 20.27 -3.62
CA VAL A 8 -38.07 21.39 -2.96
C VAL A 8 -37.19 20.87 -1.81
N VAL A 9 -37.71 19.97 -0.98
CA VAL A 9 -36.97 19.39 0.15
C VAL A 9 -35.80 18.57 -0.34
N VAL A 10 -35.97 17.77 -1.39
CA VAL A 10 -34.88 17.00 -2.01
C VAL A 10 -33.80 17.92 -2.60
N GLY A 11 -34.21 19.02 -3.27
CA GLY A 11 -33.28 20.02 -3.79
C GLY A 11 -32.45 20.70 -2.70
N ILE A 12 -33.09 21.07 -1.59
CA ILE A 12 -32.39 21.67 -0.44
C ILE A 12 -31.43 20.66 0.22
N LEU A 13 -31.83 19.40 0.34
CA LEU A 13 -31.04 18.34 0.91
C LEU A 13 -29.81 18.04 0.06
N LEU A 14 -29.93 18.02 -1.27
CA LEU A 14 -28.81 17.85 -2.18
C LEU A 14 -27.82 19.02 -2.11
N PHE A 15 -28.33 20.24 -2.05
CA PHE A 15 -27.52 21.45 -1.93
C PHE A 15 -26.77 21.53 -0.57
N LEU A 16 -27.47 21.20 0.54
CA LEU A 16 -26.81 21.18 1.86
C LEU A 16 -25.84 20.03 2.03
N GLY A 17 -26.10 18.90 1.35
CA GLY A 17 -25.25 17.72 1.41
C GLY A 17 -23.86 17.94 0.87
N ASP A 18 -23.73 18.83 -0.10
CA ASP A 18 -22.46 19.16 -0.75
C ASP A 18 -21.57 20.07 0.11
N GLN A 19 -22.19 20.98 0.90
CA GLN A 19 -21.43 21.95 1.70
C GLN A 19 -21.28 21.58 3.19
N PHE A 20 -22.31 20.96 3.78
CA PHE A 20 -22.33 20.62 5.22
C PHE A 20 -22.96 19.24 5.47
N PRO A 21 -22.25 18.12 5.22
CA PRO A 21 -22.78 16.77 5.33
C PRO A 21 -23.50 16.46 6.67
N PRO A 22 -22.96 16.82 7.86
CA PRO A 22 -23.63 16.50 9.13
C PRO A 22 -24.96 17.23 9.32
N VAL A 23 -25.06 18.47 8.81
CA VAL A 23 -26.29 19.26 8.88
C VAL A 23 -27.34 18.71 7.93
N ALA A 24 -26.93 18.29 6.73
CA ALA A 24 -27.81 17.66 5.74
C ALA A 24 -28.42 16.36 6.27
N ILE A 25 -27.62 15.51 6.93
CA ILE A 25 -28.09 14.25 7.53
C ILE A 25 -29.12 14.54 8.64
N LEU A 26 -28.84 15.49 9.53
CA LEU A 26 -29.73 15.86 10.62
C LEU A 26 -31.06 16.42 10.09
N PHE A 27 -30.99 17.24 9.04
CA PHE A 27 -32.18 17.81 8.38
C PHE A 27 -32.97 16.75 7.59
N ALA A 28 -32.27 15.78 6.96
CA ALA A 28 -32.91 14.65 6.28
C ALA A 28 -33.69 13.76 7.26
N VAL A 29 -33.06 13.43 8.40
CA VAL A 29 -33.67 12.63 9.45
C VAL A 29 -34.88 13.38 10.04
N PHE A 30 -34.71 14.66 10.36
CA PHE A 30 -35.83 15.49 10.89
C PHE A 30 -37.00 15.58 9.91
N THR A 31 -36.72 15.82 8.63
CA THR A 31 -37.76 15.93 7.59
C THR A 31 -38.43 14.58 7.32
N GLY A 32 -37.67 13.50 7.30
CA GLY A 32 -38.16 12.12 7.17
C GLY A 32 -39.07 11.74 8.34
N VAL A 33 -38.64 12.02 9.57
CA VAL A 33 -39.43 11.80 10.78
C VAL A 33 -40.72 12.63 10.76
N MET A 34 -40.64 13.92 10.41
CA MET A 34 -41.84 14.77 10.31
C MET A 34 -42.77 14.29 9.20
N MET A 35 -42.24 13.81 8.07
CA MET A 35 -43.08 13.32 6.96
C MET A 35 -43.82 12.02 7.33
N VAL A 36 -43.27 11.22 8.24
CA VAL A 36 -43.93 10.01 8.76
C VAL A 36 -44.77 10.30 9.99
N VAL A 37 -44.23 11.04 10.95
CA VAL A 37 -44.89 11.30 12.24
C VAL A 37 -46.14 12.15 12.07
N VAL A 38 -46.14 13.17 11.23
CA VAL A 38 -47.31 14.06 11.05
C VAL A 38 -48.54 13.31 10.48
N PRO A 39 -48.44 12.49 9.41
CA PRO A 39 -49.57 11.71 8.95
C PRO A 39 -50.01 10.63 9.94
N VAL A 40 -49.02 10.02 10.65
CA VAL A 40 -49.33 9.04 11.70
C VAL A 40 -50.07 9.66 12.86
N VAL A 41 -49.64 10.83 13.38
CA VAL A 41 -50.32 11.56 14.44
C VAL A 41 -51.69 12.05 14.00
N LYS A 42 -51.81 12.60 12.78
CA LYS A 42 -53.11 13.00 12.22
C LYS A 42 -54.04 11.79 12.02
N GLY A 43 -53.50 10.67 11.55
CA GLY A 43 -54.23 9.41 11.44
C GLY A 43 -54.68 8.89 12.80
N ALA A 44 -53.78 8.91 13.81
CA ALA A 44 -54.09 8.51 15.17
C ALA A 44 -55.15 9.42 15.83
N THR A 45 -54.98 10.73 15.72
CA THR A 45 -56.00 11.68 16.25
C THR A 45 -57.34 11.50 15.55
N TYR A 46 -57.37 11.28 14.25
CA TYR A 46 -58.59 10.95 13.50
C TYR A 46 -59.23 9.64 13.98
N LEU A 47 -58.43 8.61 14.24
CA LEU A 47 -58.87 7.32 14.78
C LEU A 47 -59.47 7.46 16.21
N PHE A 48 -58.88 8.33 17.05
CA PHE A 48 -59.37 8.53 18.43
C PHE A 48 -60.56 9.49 18.54
N THR A 49 -60.67 10.45 17.63
CA THR A 49 -61.68 11.54 17.75
C THR A 49 -62.93 11.32 16.88
N SER A 50 -62.87 10.41 15.90
CA SER A 50 -63.99 10.21 14.97
C SER A 50 -65.08 9.28 15.53
N PRO A 51 -66.31 9.74 15.71
CA PRO A 51 -67.43 8.95 16.27
C PRO A 51 -67.92 7.83 15.34
N ARG A 52 -67.59 7.89 14.06
CA ARG A 52 -68.05 6.94 13.05
C ARG A 52 -67.25 5.59 13.03
N LEU A 53 -66.16 5.50 13.76
CA LEU A 53 -65.29 4.33 13.75
C LEU A 53 -65.44 3.39 14.94
N HIS A 54 -66.46 3.52 15.75
CA HIS A 54 -66.61 2.74 16.99
C HIS A 54 -66.62 1.23 16.81
N LEU A 55 -67.02 0.70 15.66
CA LEU A 55 -67.17 -0.72 15.39
C LEU A 55 -65.84 -1.33 14.76
N VAL A 56 -64.91 -0.49 14.28
CA VAL A 56 -63.71 -0.96 13.55
C VAL A 56 -62.39 -0.42 14.14
N ARG A 57 -62.47 0.28 15.29
CA ARG A 57 -61.33 0.94 15.95
C ARG A 57 -60.16 -0.01 16.18
N THR A 58 -60.42 -1.19 16.71
CA THR A 58 -59.41 -2.16 17.06
C THR A 58 -58.64 -2.66 15.83
N ARG A 59 -59.35 -2.91 14.71
CA ARG A 59 -58.72 -3.36 13.47
C ARG A 59 -57.87 -2.24 12.83
N ALA A 60 -58.38 -1.00 12.83
CA ALA A 60 -57.63 0.12 12.26
C ALA A 60 -56.38 0.49 13.06
N VAL A 61 -56.43 0.41 14.40
CA VAL A 61 -55.23 0.61 15.26
C VAL A 61 -54.22 -0.50 15.04
N VAL A 62 -54.65 -1.77 15.01
CA VAL A 62 -53.77 -2.91 14.76
C VAL A 62 -53.10 -2.80 13.38
N THR A 63 -53.83 -2.44 12.34
CA THR A 63 -53.23 -2.27 11.00
C THR A 63 -52.19 -1.16 10.96
N VAL A 64 -52.42 0.00 11.60
CA VAL A 64 -51.45 1.11 11.67
C VAL A 64 -50.22 0.70 12.49
N VAL A 65 -50.40 0.05 13.64
CA VAL A 65 -49.30 -0.45 14.48
C VAL A 65 -48.47 -1.50 13.74
N CYS A 66 -49.13 -2.45 13.07
CA CYS A 66 -48.40 -3.45 12.25
C CYS A 66 -47.63 -2.81 11.11
N LEU A 67 -48.19 -1.78 10.46
CA LEU A 67 -47.53 -1.10 9.36
C LEU A 67 -46.30 -0.29 9.85
N VAL A 68 -46.43 0.40 10.99
CA VAL A 68 -45.31 1.11 11.63
C VAL A 68 -44.23 0.12 12.10
N ALA A 69 -44.63 -0.98 12.74
CA ALA A 69 -43.72 -2.02 13.19
C ALA A 69 -43.01 -2.68 11.99
N ALA A 70 -43.71 -2.93 10.89
CA ALA A 70 -43.09 -3.45 9.66
C ALA A 70 -42.09 -2.45 9.05
N LEU A 71 -42.43 -1.15 9.02
CA LEU A 71 -41.55 -0.10 8.54
C LEU A 71 -40.28 0.02 9.38
N VAL A 72 -40.40 0.03 10.70
CA VAL A 72 -39.29 0.05 11.65
C VAL A 72 -38.43 -1.24 11.50
N GLY A 73 -39.10 -2.38 11.32
CA GLY A 73 -38.42 -3.66 11.05
C GLY A 73 -37.60 -3.61 9.76
N VAL A 74 -38.19 -3.11 8.67
CA VAL A 74 -37.47 -2.98 7.39
C VAL A 74 -36.27 -2.04 7.52
N VAL A 75 -36.44 -0.87 8.14
CA VAL A 75 -35.32 0.11 8.31
C VAL A 75 -34.24 -0.43 9.24
N GLY A 76 -34.63 -1.17 10.30
CA GLY A 76 -33.66 -1.69 11.28
C GLY A 76 -32.97 -2.98 10.85
N PHE A 77 -33.60 -3.78 10.00
CA PHE A 77 -33.05 -5.07 9.57
C PHE A 77 -32.37 -5.07 8.20
N VAL A 78 -32.56 -4.01 7.39
CA VAL A 78 -31.87 -3.91 6.10
C VAL A 78 -30.42 -3.45 6.32
N PRO A 79 -29.43 -4.33 6.14
CA PRO A 79 -28.04 -3.94 6.25
C PRO A 79 -27.70 -2.99 5.10
N VAL A 80 -27.34 -1.76 5.42
CA VAL A 80 -26.86 -0.79 4.43
C VAL A 80 -25.36 -1.03 4.24
N PRO A 81 -24.90 -1.45 3.06
CA PRO A 81 -23.48 -1.64 2.83
C PRO A 81 -22.76 -0.28 2.92
N PHE A 82 -21.88 -0.15 3.90
CA PHE A 82 -21.05 1.03 4.02
C PHE A 82 -19.79 0.83 3.15
N ARG A 83 -19.49 1.79 2.29
CA ARG A 83 -18.33 1.75 1.41
C ARG A 83 -17.45 2.95 1.64
N THR A 84 -16.20 2.69 1.98
CA THR A 84 -15.15 3.70 2.05
C THR A 84 -14.40 3.72 0.71
N VAL A 85 -14.24 4.90 0.13
CA VAL A 85 -13.49 5.10 -1.10
C VAL A 85 -12.23 5.87 -0.76
N THR A 86 -11.08 5.30 -1.10
CA THR A 86 -9.78 5.94 -0.89
C THR A 86 -8.96 5.93 -2.17
N GLU A 87 -8.11 6.92 -2.33
CA GLU A 87 -7.16 6.96 -3.43
C GLU A 87 -5.90 6.17 -3.09
N GLY A 88 -5.36 5.50 -4.09
CA GLY A 88 -4.14 4.73 -3.97
C GLY A 88 -3.23 4.91 -5.16
N ILE A 89 -1.97 4.61 -4.96
CA ILE A 89 -0.95 4.58 -6.01
C ILE A 89 -0.46 3.14 -6.20
N VAL A 90 -0.14 2.80 -7.43
CA VAL A 90 0.56 1.55 -7.73
C VAL A 90 1.95 1.63 -7.11
N TRP A 91 2.24 0.69 -6.21
CA TRP A 91 3.51 0.65 -5.50
C TRP A 91 4.36 -0.50 -6.00
N LEU A 92 5.57 -0.17 -6.38
CA LEU A 92 6.57 -1.18 -6.73
C LEU A 92 7.19 -1.75 -5.45
N SER A 93 7.29 -3.07 -5.37
CA SER A 93 8.02 -3.75 -4.30
C SER A 93 9.49 -3.32 -4.30
N ASP A 94 10.13 -3.33 -3.14
CA ASP A 94 11.57 -3.07 -3.05
C ASP A 94 12.38 -4.11 -3.84
N ASP A 95 11.87 -5.34 -3.97
CA ASP A 95 12.46 -6.40 -4.79
C ASP A 95 12.35 -6.12 -6.30
N ALA A 96 11.42 -5.28 -6.71
CA ALA A 96 11.31 -4.82 -8.09
C ALA A 96 12.41 -3.82 -8.47
N MET A 97 12.99 -3.13 -7.49
CA MET A 97 14.03 -2.14 -7.72
C MET A 97 15.41 -2.81 -7.85
N VAL A 98 16.00 -2.71 -9.02
CA VAL A 98 17.36 -3.18 -9.27
C VAL A 98 18.34 -2.09 -8.90
N ARG A 99 19.04 -2.29 -7.78
CA ARG A 99 20.04 -1.33 -7.28
C ARG A 99 21.44 -1.95 -7.30
N ALA A 100 22.45 -1.10 -7.47
CA ALA A 100 23.83 -1.51 -7.30
C ALA A 100 24.07 -1.92 -5.85
N GLU A 101 24.46 -3.18 -5.61
CA GLU A 101 24.74 -3.67 -4.26
C GLU A 101 26.17 -3.32 -3.81
N THR A 102 27.06 -3.04 -4.76
CA THR A 102 28.45 -2.61 -4.54
C THR A 102 28.82 -1.57 -5.59
N GLU A 103 29.64 -0.59 -5.20
CA GLU A 103 30.14 0.42 -6.11
C GLU A 103 31.11 -0.14 -7.15
N GLY A 104 31.04 0.40 -8.37
CA GLY A 104 31.93 -0.01 -9.46
C GLY A 104 31.55 0.58 -10.81
N PHE A 105 32.32 0.28 -11.84
CA PHE A 105 32.04 0.64 -13.22
C PHE A 105 31.20 -0.44 -13.88
N VAL A 106 30.08 -0.07 -14.49
CA VAL A 106 29.26 -1.00 -15.28
C VAL A 106 30.05 -1.39 -16.53
N THR A 107 30.31 -2.68 -16.65
CA THR A 107 31.03 -3.22 -17.83
C THR A 107 30.04 -3.57 -18.93
N GLN A 108 28.91 -4.18 -18.55
CA GLN A 108 27.94 -4.68 -19.52
C GLN A 108 26.53 -4.71 -18.90
N VAL A 109 25.55 -4.39 -19.72
CA VAL A 109 24.12 -4.68 -19.49
C VAL A 109 23.85 -6.02 -20.17
N VAL A 110 23.54 -7.05 -19.40
CA VAL A 110 23.35 -8.42 -19.90
C VAL A 110 21.91 -8.64 -20.37
N ALA A 111 20.94 -8.23 -19.54
CA ALA A 111 19.55 -8.37 -19.87
C ALA A 111 19.09 -7.25 -20.83
N THR A 112 18.38 -7.64 -21.88
CA THR A 112 17.81 -6.67 -22.83
C THR A 112 16.61 -5.94 -22.19
N PRO A 113 16.53 -4.61 -22.24
CA PRO A 113 15.35 -3.88 -21.78
C PRO A 113 14.07 -4.39 -22.46
N GLY A 114 13.03 -4.60 -21.66
CA GLY A 114 11.75 -5.17 -22.12
C GLY A 114 11.71 -6.70 -22.15
N SER A 115 12.81 -7.41 -21.89
CA SER A 115 12.81 -8.86 -21.84
C SER A 115 12.24 -9.39 -20.52
N GLN A 116 11.71 -10.62 -20.58
CA GLN A 116 11.31 -11.39 -19.39
C GLN A 116 12.55 -11.97 -18.72
N VAL A 117 12.68 -11.76 -17.42
CA VAL A 117 13.77 -12.29 -16.59
C VAL A 117 13.21 -13.07 -15.41
N GLN A 118 13.98 -14.02 -14.90
CA GLN A 118 13.66 -14.79 -13.71
C GLN A 118 14.47 -14.30 -12.51
N ALA A 119 14.00 -14.64 -11.31
CA ALA A 119 14.78 -14.40 -10.10
C ALA A 119 16.14 -15.10 -10.18
N GLY A 120 17.22 -14.36 -9.93
CA GLY A 120 18.60 -14.84 -10.05
C GLY A 120 19.29 -14.52 -11.38
N ASP A 121 18.56 -14.15 -12.43
CA ASP A 121 19.15 -13.78 -13.72
C ASP A 121 20.07 -12.56 -13.59
N VAL A 122 21.18 -12.60 -14.33
CA VAL A 122 22.16 -11.51 -14.36
C VAL A 122 21.63 -10.36 -15.20
N LEU A 123 21.55 -9.18 -14.61
CA LEU A 123 21.08 -7.97 -15.29
C LEU A 123 22.23 -7.07 -15.70
N PHE A 124 23.16 -6.83 -14.77
CA PHE A 124 24.35 -6.00 -15.01
C PHE A 124 25.60 -6.69 -14.49
N ILE A 125 26.70 -6.44 -15.16
CA ILE A 125 28.04 -6.81 -14.69
C ILE A 125 28.82 -5.53 -14.44
N CYS A 126 29.25 -5.36 -13.19
CA CYS A 126 30.10 -4.26 -12.76
C CYS A 126 31.53 -4.76 -12.50
N ARG A 127 32.48 -3.84 -12.52
CA ARG A 127 33.88 -4.10 -12.21
C ARG A 127 34.40 -3.05 -11.25
N ASN A 128 35.11 -3.53 -10.21
CA ASN A 128 35.85 -2.69 -9.30
C ASN A 128 37.25 -3.31 -9.16
N ALA A 129 38.26 -2.61 -9.71
CA ALA A 129 39.63 -3.10 -9.74
C ALA A 129 40.26 -3.16 -8.33
N ASP A 130 39.90 -2.16 -7.48
CA ASP A 130 40.44 -2.05 -6.12
C ASP A 130 39.96 -3.19 -5.23
N LEU A 131 38.69 -3.55 -5.29
CA LEU A 131 38.13 -4.69 -4.55
C LEU A 131 38.78 -6.01 -4.98
N ARG A 132 39.02 -6.19 -6.28
CA ARG A 132 39.73 -7.39 -6.79
C ARG A 132 41.17 -7.43 -6.33
N ALA A 133 41.88 -6.28 -6.34
CA ALA A 133 43.24 -6.21 -5.84
C ALA A 133 43.29 -6.52 -4.33
N GLN A 134 42.39 -5.96 -3.53
CA GLN A 134 42.28 -6.25 -2.10
C GLN A 134 42.03 -7.74 -1.85
N LEU A 135 41.12 -8.36 -2.61
CA LEU A 135 40.84 -9.80 -2.49
C LEU A 135 42.11 -10.64 -2.77
N ASN A 136 42.86 -10.29 -3.81
CA ASN A 136 44.10 -10.98 -4.16
C ASN A 136 45.14 -10.83 -3.04
N VAL A 137 45.32 -9.63 -2.47
CA VAL A 137 46.26 -9.39 -1.36
C VAL A 137 45.89 -10.24 -0.15
N LEU A 138 44.59 -10.28 0.23
CA LEU A 138 44.10 -11.07 1.35
C LEU A 138 44.29 -12.57 1.12
N ASN A 139 44.08 -13.05 -0.12
CA ASN A 139 44.31 -14.44 -0.47
C ASN A 139 45.81 -14.80 -0.36
N SER A 140 46.73 -13.94 -0.83
CA SER A 140 48.17 -14.12 -0.66
C SER A 140 48.58 -14.10 0.81
N ARG A 141 47.98 -13.20 1.61
CA ARG A 141 48.25 -13.17 3.05
C ARG A 141 47.80 -14.43 3.77
N LEU A 142 46.64 -14.99 3.40
CA LEU A 142 46.17 -16.27 3.93
C LEU A 142 47.11 -17.44 3.57
N GLN A 143 47.64 -17.45 2.35
CA GLN A 143 48.63 -18.47 1.96
C GLN A 143 49.92 -18.36 2.78
N GLU A 144 50.42 -17.13 2.99
CA GLU A 144 51.60 -16.88 3.82
C GLU A 144 51.34 -17.33 5.29
N LEU A 145 50.21 -16.94 5.90
CA LEU A 145 49.90 -17.35 7.26
C LEU A 145 49.76 -18.85 7.42
N LYS A 146 49.14 -19.54 6.46
CA LYS A 146 49.06 -21.01 6.45
C LYS A 146 50.42 -21.66 6.39
N ALA A 147 51.33 -21.15 5.54
CA ALA A 147 52.71 -21.67 5.46
C ALA A 147 53.46 -21.46 6.78
N ARG A 148 53.37 -20.26 7.37
CA ARG A 148 53.97 -19.97 8.67
C ARG A 148 53.39 -20.83 9.80
N HIS A 149 52.11 -21.07 9.81
CA HIS A 149 51.48 -21.95 10.80
C HIS A 149 52.06 -23.36 10.72
N THR A 150 52.12 -23.93 9.52
CA THR A 150 52.68 -25.27 9.29
C THR A 150 54.16 -25.37 9.74
N GLU A 151 54.94 -24.30 9.57
CA GLU A 151 56.34 -24.26 10.00
C GLU A 151 56.49 -24.16 11.54
N GLN A 152 55.59 -23.41 12.21
CA GLN A 152 55.69 -23.15 13.65
C GLN A 152 54.98 -24.21 14.50
N GLU A 153 53.97 -24.91 13.99
CA GLU A 153 53.16 -25.89 14.73
C GLU A 153 54.00 -26.95 15.47
N PRO A 154 55.07 -27.55 14.88
CA PRO A 154 55.90 -28.51 15.57
C PRO A 154 56.87 -27.87 16.59
N ASN A 155 57.19 -26.58 16.45
CA ASN A 155 58.25 -25.91 17.20
C ASN A 155 57.75 -25.09 18.40
N ASP A 156 56.62 -24.37 18.25
CA ASP A 156 56.09 -23.46 19.26
C ASP A 156 54.57 -23.36 19.16
N ARG A 157 53.86 -24.08 20.03
CA ARG A 157 52.40 -24.10 20.05
C ARG A 157 51.77 -22.73 20.37
N THR A 158 52.46 -21.88 21.12
CA THR A 158 51.93 -20.54 21.44
C THR A 158 51.97 -19.64 20.21
N LYS A 159 53.05 -19.68 19.44
CA LYS A 159 53.13 -18.94 18.20
C LYS A 159 52.17 -19.48 17.15
N ALA A 160 51.99 -20.79 17.06
CA ALA A 160 51.00 -21.39 16.17
C ALA A 160 49.60 -20.95 16.49
N ALA A 161 49.22 -20.86 17.78
CA ALA A 161 47.90 -20.35 18.20
C ALA A 161 47.67 -18.88 17.84
N ILE A 162 48.69 -18.03 17.95
CA ILE A 162 48.62 -16.63 17.52
C ILE A 162 48.40 -16.53 15.99
N ILE A 163 49.16 -17.31 15.21
CA ILE A 163 48.99 -17.34 13.75
C ILE A 163 47.63 -17.87 13.36
N GLU A 164 47.09 -18.83 14.08
CA GLU A 164 45.73 -19.32 13.86
C GLU A 164 44.68 -18.23 14.07
N GLU A 165 44.78 -17.42 15.13
CA GLU A 165 43.87 -16.31 15.41
C GLU A 165 43.97 -15.21 14.34
N GLU A 166 45.20 -14.87 13.91
CA GLU A 166 45.42 -13.95 12.78
C GLU A 166 44.81 -14.51 11.48
N THR A 167 44.92 -15.80 11.25
CA THR A 167 44.34 -16.48 10.08
C THR A 167 42.81 -16.39 10.09
N LYS A 168 42.16 -16.55 11.24
CA LYS A 168 40.70 -16.37 11.40
C LYS A 168 40.28 -14.95 11.04
N TYR A 169 40.99 -13.96 11.57
CA TYR A 169 40.71 -12.55 11.27
C TYR A 169 40.81 -12.23 9.79
N VAL A 170 41.94 -12.62 9.16
CA VAL A 170 42.16 -12.36 7.73
C VAL A 170 41.18 -13.16 6.85
N THR A 171 40.72 -14.33 7.30
CA THR A 171 39.70 -15.12 6.62
C THR A 171 38.35 -14.37 6.62
N GLN A 172 37.96 -13.84 7.74
CA GLN A 172 36.68 -13.06 7.85
C GLN A 172 36.76 -11.81 6.95
N GLU A 173 37.86 -11.10 6.95
CA GLU A 173 38.03 -9.92 6.11
C GLU A 173 38.00 -10.28 4.62
N ARG A 174 38.72 -11.37 4.22
CA ARG A 174 38.67 -11.90 2.86
C ARG A 174 37.26 -12.26 2.43
N ASP A 175 36.45 -12.88 3.31
CA ASP A 175 35.09 -13.29 3.01
C ASP A 175 34.18 -12.08 2.82
N ARG A 176 34.33 -11.02 3.60
CA ARG A 176 33.62 -9.74 3.41
C ARG A 176 33.95 -9.10 2.05
N ILE A 177 35.22 -9.05 1.70
CA ILE A 177 35.64 -8.48 0.39
C ILE A 177 35.17 -9.37 -0.76
N ARG A 178 35.22 -10.68 -0.60
CA ARG A 178 34.74 -11.64 -1.59
C ARG A 178 33.21 -11.44 -1.84
N GLU A 179 32.43 -11.32 -0.80
CA GLU A 179 30.99 -11.06 -0.91
C GLU A 179 30.72 -9.74 -1.67
N ARG A 180 31.49 -8.67 -1.40
CA ARG A 180 31.38 -7.42 -2.15
C ARG A 180 31.75 -7.61 -3.64
N VAL A 181 32.74 -8.41 -3.94
CA VAL A 181 33.14 -8.74 -5.33
C VAL A 181 32.03 -9.56 -6.02
N GLU A 182 31.41 -10.52 -5.34
CA GLU A 182 30.29 -11.30 -5.87
C GLU A 182 29.08 -10.42 -6.17
N ARG A 183 28.82 -9.41 -5.33
CA ARG A 183 27.73 -8.42 -5.51
C ARG A 183 27.98 -7.40 -6.64
N LEU A 184 29.14 -7.41 -7.29
CA LEU A 184 29.37 -6.67 -8.53
C LEU A 184 28.55 -7.23 -9.70
N VAL A 185 28.07 -8.46 -9.60
CA VAL A 185 27.13 -9.05 -10.55
C VAL A 185 25.72 -8.80 -10.02
N VAL A 186 25.06 -7.80 -10.59
CA VAL A 186 23.70 -7.40 -10.18
C VAL A 186 22.71 -8.37 -10.80
N ARG A 187 21.90 -9.01 -9.93
CA ARG A 187 20.91 -10.01 -10.32
C ARG A 187 19.50 -9.56 -10.02
N SER A 188 18.53 -10.10 -10.75
CA SER A 188 17.13 -9.91 -10.46
C SER A 188 16.75 -10.62 -9.16
N LYS A 189 15.98 -9.92 -8.29
CA LYS A 189 15.43 -10.50 -7.05
C LYS A 189 14.09 -11.17 -7.29
N GLN A 190 13.40 -10.79 -8.37
CA GLN A 190 12.09 -11.35 -8.73
C GLN A 190 11.98 -11.62 -10.22
N SER A 191 10.98 -12.40 -10.60
CA SER A 191 10.67 -12.65 -12.01
C SER A 191 9.75 -11.56 -12.54
N GLY A 192 9.96 -11.14 -13.81
CA GLY A 192 9.14 -10.11 -14.42
C GLY A 192 9.78 -9.52 -15.68
N THR A 193 9.28 -8.39 -16.13
CA THR A 193 9.83 -7.65 -17.27
C THR A 193 10.88 -6.68 -16.79
N PHE A 194 12.09 -6.81 -17.31
CA PHE A 194 13.20 -5.91 -16.99
C PHE A 194 13.04 -4.58 -17.72
N VAL A 195 13.04 -3.48 -16.97
CA VAL A 195 12.93 -2.12 -17.49
C VAL A 195 14.08 -1.29 -16.94
N THR A 196 14.81 -0.65 -17.84
CA THR A 196 15.85 0.31 -17.46
C THR A 196 15.79 1.50 -18.41
N PRO A 197 15.87 2.75 -17.91
CA PRO A 197 15.97 3.91 -18.76
C PRO A 197 17.37 3.95 -19.37
N ARG A 198 17.46 4.15 -20.68
CA ARG A 198 18.74 4.36 -21.40
C ARG A 198 19.83 3.34 -21.09
N ALA A 199 19.56 2.07 -21.40
CA ALA A 199 20.52 0.98 -21.14
C ALA A 199 21.91 1.23 -21.77
N GLU A 200 21.96 1.96 -22.86
CA GLU A 200 23.16 2.38 -23.60
C GLU A 200 24.08 3.33 -22.82
N ASP A 201 23.54 4.08 -21.86
CA ASP A 201 24.33 5.01 -21.03
C ASP A 201 25.04 4.33 -19.84
N PHE A 202 24.77 3.05 -19.58
CA PHE A 202 25.37 2.35 -18.45
C PHE A 202 26.79 1.84 -18.68
N PRO A 203 27.16 1.28 -19.84
CA PRO A 203 28.52 0.79 -20.05
C PRO A 203 29.56 1.90 -19.85
N GLY A 204 30.53 1.65 -18.94
CA GLY A 204 31.56 2.62 -18.56
C GLY A 204 31.15 3.60 -17.46
N LYS A 205 29.86 3.65 -17.06
CA LYS A 205 29.38 4.52 -15.99
C LYS A 205 29.79 3.97 -14.62
N TYR A 206 30.22 4.86 -13.74
CA TYR A 206 30.41 4.53 -12.33
C TYR A 206 29.09 4.58 -11.59
N VAL A 207 28.78 3.55 -10.81
CA VAL A 207 27.60 3.45 -9.95
C VAL A 207 28.05 3.30 -8.50
N ARG A 208 27.32 3.96 -7.59
CA ARG A 208 27.52 3.84 -6.15
C ARG A 208 26.61 2.76 -5.59
N GLN A 209 26.98 2.23 -4.43
CA GLN A 209 26.09 1.34 -3.71
C GLN A 209 24.73 2.02 -3.43
N GLY A 210 23.64 1.35 -3.76
CA GLY A 210 22.27 1.87 -3.62
C GLY A 210 21.70 2.57 -4.85
N ASP A 211 22.54 2.95 -5.84
CA ASP A 211 22.07 3.61 -7.06
C ASP A 211 21.05 2.73 -7.80
N LEU A 212 19.96 3.34 -8.24
CA LEU A 212 18.93 2.66 -9.02
C LEU A 212 19.43 2.46 -10.47
N MET A 213 19.49 1.22 -10.90
CA MET A 213 19.95 0.84 -12.25
C MET A 213 18.81 0.41 -13.17
N GLY A 214 17.69 -0.06 -12.60
CA GLY A 214 16.54 -0.51 -13.35
C GLY A 214 15.45 -1.04 -12.44
N GLN A 215 14.45 -1.63 -13.05
CA GLN A 215 13.30 -2.22 -12.36
C GLN A 215 12.92 -3.55 -13.05
N VAL A 216 12.43 -4.50 -12.26
CA VAL A 216 11.84 -5.73 -12.80
C VAL A 216 10.37 -5.72 -12.39
N LEU A 217 9.48 -5.59 -13.35
CA LEU A 217 8.05 -5.42 -13.13
C LEU A 217 7.32 -6.76 -13.27
N ASP A 218 6.71 -7.25 -12.20
CA ASP A 218 5.73 -8.32 -12.29
C ASP A 218 4.36 -7.70 -12.60
N LEU A 219 3.95 -7.78 -13.87
CA LEU A 219 2.66 -7.25 -14.34
C LEU A 219 1.46 -8.13 -13.96
N ARG A 220 1.70 -9.31 -13.36
CA ARG A 220 0.62 -10.22 -12.92
C ARG A 220 0.09 -9.87 -11.55
N THR A 221 0.94 -9.29 -10.70
CA THR A 221 0.60 -8.92 -9.34
C THR A 221 0.92 -7.45 -9.11
N VAL A 222 -0.12 -6.65 -8.90
CA VAL A 222 0.01 -5.21 -8.66
C VAL A 222 -0.30 -4.92 -7.19
N THR A 223 0.64 -4.30 -6.50
CA THR A 223 0.41 -3.80 -5.15
C THR A 223 -0.04 -2.34 -5.21
N VAL A 224 -1.14 -2.04 -4.56
CA VAL A 224 -1.64 -0.67 -4.42
C VAL A 224 -1.45 -0.23 -2.98
N ARG A 225 -0.80 0.91 -2.78
CA ARG A 225 -0.67 1.56 -1.47
C ARG A 225 -1.67 2.69 -1.41
N THR A 226 -2.55 2.66 -0.41
CA THR A 226 -3.58 3.67 -0.19
C THR A 226 -3.41 4.31 1.19
N VAL A 227 -3.94 5.51 1.35
CA VAL A 227 -4.02 6.24 2.61
C VAL A 227 -5.48 6.31 3.02
N VAL A 228 -5.80 5.80 4.19
CA VAL A 228 -7.14 5.83 4.76
C VAL A 228 -7.20 6.95 5.82
N PRO A 229 -8.21 7.83 5.79
CA PRO A 229 -8.41 8.83 6.82
C PRO A 229 -8.54 8.20 8.21
N GLN A 230 -8.00 8.87 9.24
CA GLN A 230 -7.98 8.34 10.60
C GLN A 230 -9.40 8.02 11.13
N GLY A 231 -10.42 8.79 10.73
CA GLY A 231 -11.82 8.54 11.15
C GLY A 231 -12.44 7.27 10.57
N GLU A 232 -11.86 6.71 9.50
CA GLU A 232 -12.38 5.53 8.80
C GLU A 232 -11.53 4.27 9.01
N ILE A 233 -10.38 4.42 9.67
CA ILE A 233 -9.42 3.31 9.84
C ILE A 233 -10.00 2.13 10.63
N ASP A 234 -10.87 2.41 11.59
CA ASP A 234 -11.50 1.37 12.42
C ASP A 234 -12.48 0.51 11.60
N LEU A 235 -13.16 1.10 10.62
CA LEU A 235 -14.01 0.34 9.69
C LEU A 235 -13.17 -0.62 8.84
N VAL A 236 -12.05 -0.14 8.31
CA VAL A 236 -11.13 -0.97 7.53
C VAL A 236 -10.48 -2.05 8.38
N ARG A 237 -10.21 -1.76 9.66
CA ARG A 237 -9.52 -2.70 10.56
C ARG A 237 -10.40 -3.84 11.07
N TYR A 238 -11.68 -3.53 11.37
CA TYR A 238 -12.56 -4.47 12.07
C TYR A 238 -13.76 -4.96 11.25
N GLN A 239 -14.11 -4.26 10.17
CA GLN A 239 -15.33 -4.54 9.40
C GLN A 239 -15.07 -4.69 7.89
N LEU A 240 -13.82 -4.95 7.50
CA LEU A 240 -13.47 -5.14 6.10
C LEU A 240 -14.00 -6.48 5.59
N GLU A 241 -14.99 -6.45 4.67
CA GLU A 241 -15.53 -7.63 4.02
C GLU A 241 -14.87 -7.88 2.65
N SER A 242 -14.67 -6.84 1.86
CA SER A 242 -14.07 -6.93 0.53
C SER A 242 -13.32 -5.66 0.18
N VAL A 243 -12.32 -5.81 -0.67
CA VAL A 243 -11.55 -4.70 -1.25
C VAL A 243 -11.63 -4.79 -2.76
N ASP A 244 -12.01 -3.69 -3.36
CA ASP A 244 -12.07 -3.56 -4.81
C ASP A 244 -11.18 -2.41 -5.27
N VAL A 245 -10.39 -2.64 -6.30
CA VAL A 245 -9.50 -1.63 -6.88
C VAL A 245 -9.94 -1.28 -8.29
N ARG A 246 -9.96 0.02 -8.59
CA ARG A 246 -10.13 0.55 -9.95
C ARG A 246 -8.86 1.26 -10.37
N LEU A 247 -8.29 0.82 -11.48
CA LEU A 247 -7.14 1.50 -12.08
C LEU A 247 -7.63 2.62 -13.02
N ALA A 248 -6.93 3.76 -13.01
CA ALA A 248 -7.28 4.92 -13.83
C ALA A 248 -7.31 4.60 -15.34
N GLU A 249 -6.48 3.66 -15.79
CA GLU A 249 -6.41 3.24 -17.19
C GLU A 249 -7.59 2.35 -17.61
N ARG A 250 -8.30 1.72 -16.65
CA ARG A 250 -9.40 0.79 -16.89
C ARG A 250 -10.58 1.09 -15.98
N LEU A 251 -11.09 2.30 -16.03
CA LEU A 251 -12.18 2.80 -15.20
C LEU A 251 -13.43 1.89 -15.11
N PRO A 252 -13.88 1.19 -16.17
CA PRO A 252 -15.06 0.33 -16.06
C PRO A 252 -14.80 -1.00 -15.37
N ALA A 253 -13.52 -1.41 -15.21
CA ALA A 253 -13.18 -2.71 -14.65
C ALA A 253 -12.77 -2.58 -13.18
N THR A 254 -13.61 -3.07 -12.28
CA THR A 254 -13.30 -3.25 -10.87
C THR A 254 -12.61 -4.60 -10.69
N GLN A 255 -11.47 -4.62 -10.02
CA GLN A 255 -10.74 -5.85 -9.74
C GLN A 255 -10.74 -6.14 -8.23
N PRO A 256 -11.08 -7.38 -7.83
CA PRO A 256 -10.99 -7.76 -6.44
C PRO A 256 -9.53 -7.75 -5.99
N ALA A 257 -9.30 -7.24 -4.80
CA ALA A 257 -7.99 -7.17 -4.18
C ALA A 257 -8.04 -7.73 -2.75
N ALA A 258 -6.88 -8.09 -2.23
CA ALA A 258 -6.73 -8.53 -0.85
C ALA A 258 -5.86 -7.56 -0.06
N LEU A 259 -6.22 -7.31 1.18
CA LEU A 259 -5.40 -6.53 2.10
C LEU A 259 -4.16 -7.34 2.49
N VAL A 260 -2.98 -6.91 2.02
CA VAL A 260 -1.71 -7.60 2.31
C VAL A 260 -1.11 -7.11 3.63
N ARG A 261 -1.15 -5.81 3.87
CA ARG A 261 -0.53 -5.20 5.05
C ARG A 261 -1.27 -3.94 5.47
N LEU A 262 -1.53 -3.84 6.77
CA LEU A 262 -2.01 -2.63 7.41
C LEU A 262 -0.88 -2.06 8.28
N VAL A 263 -0.52 -0.79 8.08
CA VAL A 263 0.44 -0.08 8.94
C VAL A 263 -0.35 0.71 9.98
N PRO A 264 -0.30 0.34 11.26
CA PRO A 264 -1.17 0.92 12.29
C PRO A 264 -0.73 2.31 12.77
N ALA A 265 0.35 2.86 12.23
CA ALA A 265 0.87 4.17 12.63
C ALA A 265 0.37 5.26 11.68
N ALA A 266 -0.22 6.31 12.24
CA ALA A 266 -0.48 7.54 11.50
C ALA A 266 0.86 8.22 11.16
N THR A 267 1.08 8.54 9.90
CA THR A 267 2.26 9.27 9.44
C THR A 267 1.84 10.64 8.93
N LYS A 268 2.65 11.66 9.23
CA LYS A 268 2.48 13.00 8.66
C LYS A 268 2.99 13.09 7.21
N GLN A 269 3.70 12.09 6.74
CA GLN A 269 4.26 12.04 5.39
C GLN A 269 3.44 11.11 4.50
N LEU A 270 3.04 11.60 3.36
CA LEU A 270 2.39 10.78 2.35
C LEU A 270 3.40 9.86 1.67
N PRO A 271 2.99 8.63 1.32
CA PRO A 271 3.83 7.70 0.57
C PRO A 271 4.27 8.25 -0.79
N SER A 272 3.48 9.13 -1.37
CA SER A 272 3.78 9.82 -2.63
C SER A 272 3.07 11.16 -2.67
N ALA A 273 3.72 12.15 -3.28
CA ALA A 273 3.13 13.46 -3.53
C ALA A 273 1.87 13.40 -4.42
N ALA A 274 1.71 12.34 -5.22
CA ALA A 274 0.55 12.13 -6.07
C ALA A 274 -0.77 11.95 -5.29
N LEU A 275 -0.71 11.52 -4.01
CA LEU A 275 -1.89 11.38 -3.14
C LEU A 275 -2.29 12.70 -2.48
N GLY A 276 -1.43 13.71 -2.53
CA GLY A 276 -1.68 15.02 -1.97
C GLY A 276 -2.39 15.96 -2.95
N SER A 277 -3.04 17.00 -2.43
CA SER A 277 -3.75 18.01 -3.23
C SER A 277 -2.87 18.69 -4.28
N GLN A 278 -1.57 18.82 -4.05
CA GLN A 278 -0.62 19.35 -5.03
C GLN A 278 -0.33 18.40 -6.19
N GLY A 279 -0.49 17.10 -5.97
CA GLY A 279 -0.30 16.05 -6.99
C GLY A 279 -1.61 15.57 -7.65
N GLY A 280 -2.74 16.22 -7.33
CA GLY A 280 -4.06 15.87 -7.85
C GLY A 280 -4.85 14.90 -6.98
N GLY A 281 -4.32 14.48 -5.83
CA GLY A 281 -5.01 13.64 -4.86
C GLY A 281 -5.92 14.43 -3.91
N GLN A 282 -6.72 13.71 -3.13
CA GLN A 282 -7.73 14.30 -2.23
C GLN A 282 -7.18 14.66 -0.84
N VAL A 283 -5.97 14.22 -0.49
CA VAL A 283 -5.41 14.47 0.84
C VAL A 283 -4.88 15.91 0.91
N PRO A 284 -5.45 16.77 1.79
CA PRO A 284 -4.94 18.11 1.96
C PRO A 284 -3.54 18.07 2.56
N LEU A 285 -2.60 18.78 1.94
CA LEU A 285 -1.24 18.97 2.45
C LEU A 285 -1.19 20.33 3.17
N GLU A 286 -0.74 20.32 4.42
CA GLU A 286 -0.30 21.56 5.05
C GLU A 286 1.00 22.00 4.37
N PRO A 287 1.14 23.31 4.00
CA PRO A 287 2.41 23.80 3.50
C PRO A 287 3.47 23.57 4.56
N SER A 288 4.55 22.85 4.20
CA SER A 288 5.72 22.74 5.07
C SER A 288 6.32 24.14 5.17
N ASP A 289 6.32 24.73 6.35
CA ASP A 289 7.19 25.84 6.66
C ASP A 289 8.64 25.36 6.48
N GLU A 290 9.29 25.74 5.37
CA GLU A 290 10.74 25.67 5.18
C GLU A 290 11.44 26.74 6.00
#